data_c0dc1ee24c0d718386dd84df270a9f23
#
_entry.id   c0dc1ee24c0d718386dd84df270a9f23
#
_cell.length_a   1.000
_cell.length_b   1.000
_cell.length_c   1.000
_cell.angle_alpha   90.00
_cell.angle_beta   90.00
_cell.angle_gamma   90.00
#
_symmetry.space_group_name_H-M   'P 1'
#
loop_
_entity.id
_entity.type
_entity.pdbx_description
1 polymer ?
#
loop_
_entity_poly.entity_id
_entity_poly.type
_entity_poly.pdbx_seq_one_letter_code
_entity_poly.pdbx_strand_id
1 'polypeptide(L)'
;QMSETFSILIDSRSRFETGQPGGEWLSMPTTTEQLHAAMKSVGITAENPQDFFINGFSNTEQYPFDVPLSVIQESTIDELNYLGKLLEMQGDEDRNKFTAAVTLGEHAGSVKDLINLAQNLDCYWIYPTVRTEADYGYYLIDELDELELPEEAKKYFKYEEYGRDAVLKDRGQFTDQGYIYNNGNTFSQWYNGRENDIPKEYKVMSFPEPEHPTPDKLEKDEAAPEQEEPQPGTQQEPPP
;
A
#
# COMPACT_ATOMS: atom_id res chain seq x y z
N GLN A 1 -9.50 5.64 -13.68
CA GLN A 1 -9.85 5.40 -12.28
C GLN A 1 -8.81 4.44 -11.69
N MET A 2 -7.94 4.96 -10.79
CA MET A 2 -6.98 4.10 -10.09
C MET A 2 -7.76 3.14 -9.19
N SER A 3 -7.49 1.82 -9.34
CA SER A 3 -8.07 0.83 -8.46
C SER A 3 -7.40 0.90 -7.09
N GLU A 4 -8.21 0.92 -6.05
CA GLU A 4 -7.74 0.91 -4.68
C GLU A 4 -7.15 -0.47 -4.32
N THR A 5 -5.95 -0.50 -3.79
CA THR A 5 -5.30 -1.75 -3.35
C THR A 5 -5.39 -1.93 -1.83
N PHE A 6 -5.14 -0.87 -1.09
CA PHE A 6 -5.34 -0.77 0.36
C PHE A 6 -5.44 0.71 0.72
N SER A 7 -5.79 0.99 1.97
CA SER A 7 -5.86 2.35 2.50
C SER A 7 -5.10 2.46 3.81
N ILE A 8 -4.61 3.65 4.09
CA ILE A 8 -4.03 4.00 5.38
C ILE A 8 -4.84 5.13 6.01
N LEU A 9 -4.92 5.12 7.34
CA LEU A 9 -5.52 6.21 8.10
C LEU A 9 -4.40 7.15 8.53
N ILE A 10 -4.44 8.38 8.06
CA ILE A 10 -3.53 9.42 8.52
C ILE A 10 -4.21 10.30 9.56
N ASP A 11 -3.45 10.78 10.53
CA ASP A 11 -3.97 11.62 11.60
C ASP A 11 -2.90 12.55 12.15
N SER A 12 -3.33 13.51 12.95
CA SER A 12 -2.49 14.41 13.72
C SER A 12 -2.36 13.87 15.15
N ARG A 13 -1.13 13.76 15.65
CA ARG A 13 -0.88 13.30 17.02
C ARG A 13 -1.55 14.17 18.05
N SER A 14 -1.50 15.49 17.89
CA SER A 14 -2.12 16.42 18.83
C SER A 14 -3.65 16.29 18.86
N ARG A 15 -4.29 16.08 17.71
CA ARG A 15 -5.74 15.82 17.65
C ARG A 15 -6.10 14.49 18.28
N PHE A 16 -5.33 13.45 17.98
CA PHE A 16 -5.55 12.11 18.52
C PHE A 16 -5.40 12.08 20.03
N GLU A 17 -4.34 12.69 20.56
CA GLU A 17 -4.06 12.74 22.02
C GLU A 17 -5.10 13.55 22.80
N THR A 18 -5.73 14.55 22.17
CA THR A 18 -6.81 15.33 22.78
C THR A 18 -8.20 14.70 22.63
N GLY A 19 -8.26 13.48 22.06
CA GLY A 19 -9.51 12.73 21.91
C GLY A 19 -10.44 13.26 20.83
N GLN A 20 -9.95 14.09 19.91
CA GLN A 20 -10.76 14.51 18.77
C GLN A 20 -10.97 13.32 17.84
N PRO A 21 -12.24 13.04 17.45
CA PRO A 21 -12.51 11.97 16.49
C PRO A 21 -11.96 12.35 15.12
N GLY A 22 -11.51 11.37 14.39
CA GLY A 22 -11.16 11.60 13.00
C GLY A 22 -9.87 10.91 12.60
N GLY A 23 -9.29 11.43 11.60
CA GLY A 23 -8.31 10.84 10.75
C GLY A 23 -8.89 10.85 9.35
N GLU A 24 -8.05 10.71 8.37
CA GLU A 24 -8.48 10.69 6.97
C GLU A 24 -7.93 9.43 6.33
N TRP A 25 -8.81 8.65 5.72
CA TRP A 25 -8.40 7.50 4.95
C TRP A 25 -7.82 7.94 3.61
N LEU A 26 -6.64 7.42 3.29
CA LEU A 26 -5.94 7.68 2.04
C LEU A 26 -5.76 6.37 1.29
N SER A 27 -6.36 6.29 0.11
CA SER A 27 -6.25 5.10 -0.75
C SER A 27 -4.89 5.04 -1.43
N MET A 28 -4.31 3.84 -1.49
CA MET A 28 -3.06 3.59 -2.19
C MET A 28 -3.30 2.83 -3.50
N PRO A 29 -2.63 3.17 -4.59
CA PRO A 29 -1.68 4.29 -4.73
C PRO A 29 -2.33 5.66 -4.70
N THR A 30 -1.55 6.68 -4.36
CA THR A 30 -2.03 8.06 -4.19
C THR A 30 -1.20 9.03 -5.04
N THR A 31 -1.61 10.29 -5.02
CA THR A 31 -0.88 11.42 -5.62
C THR A 31 -0.50 12.43 -4.54
N THR A 32 0.43 13.32 -4.85
CA THR A 32 0.81 14.42 -3.95
C THR A 32 -0.41 15.29 -3.59
N GLU A 33 -1.26 15.57 -4.56
CA GLU A 33 -2.47 16.39 -4.36
C GLU A 33 -3.46 15.71 -3.40
N GLN A 34 -3.69 14.40 -3.55
CA GLN A 34 -4.56 13.63 -2.66
C GLN A 34 -3.98 13.53 -1.25
N LEU A 35 -2.66 13.32 -1.14
CA LEU A 35 -1.95 13.31 0.14
C LEU A 35 -2.09 14.66 0.85
N HIS A 36 -1.87 15.77 0.14
CA HIS A 36 -2.01 17.11 0.69
C HIS A 36 -3.44 17.42 1.15
N ALA A 37 -4.45 17.01 0.37
CA ALA A 37 -5.84 17.18 0.76
C ALA A 37 -6.16 16.41 2.05
N ALA A 38 -5.70 15.18 2.17
CA ALA A 38 -5.88 14.37 3.37
C ALA A 38 -5.15 14.96 4.58
N MET A 39 -3.90 15.44 4.41
CA MET A 39 -3.14 16.09 5.46
C MET A 39 -3.84 17.38 5.96
N LYS A 40 -4.30 18.22 5.05
CA LYS A 40 -5.02 19.44 5.41
C LYS A 40 -6.29 19.16 6.21
N SER A 41 -7.03 18.10 5.85
CA SER A 41 -8.26 17.74 6.54
C SER A 41 -8.04 17.35 8.01
N VAL A 42 -6.83 16.91 8.37
CA VAL A 42 -6.43 16.57 9.74
C VAL A 42 -5.53 17.63 10.38
N GLY A 43 -5.36 18.78 9.74
CA GLY A 43 -4.61 19.90 10.30
C GLY A 43 -3.09 19.77 10.17
N ILE A 44 -2.59 19.01 9.22
CA ILE A 44 -1.16 18.84 8.98
C ILE A 44 -0.71 19.71 7.81
N THR A 45 0.32 20.52 8.04
CA THR A 45 1.00 21.33 7.02
C THR A 45 2.51 21.28 7.23
N ALA A 46 3.24 22.04 6.41
CA ALA A 46 4.69 22.18 6.53
C ALA A 46 5.14 22.83 7.85
N GLU A 47 4.22 23.47 8.59
CA GLU A 47 4.53 24.08 9.90
C GLU A 47 4.52 23.08 11.06
N ASN A 48 3.82 21.93 10.93
CA ASN A 48 3.70 20.92 11.98
C ASN A 48 3.90 19.50 11.48
N PRO A 49 4.96 19.22 10.69
CA PRO A 49 5.19 17.90 10.10
C PRO A 49 5.35 16.77 11.14
N GLN A 50 5.82 17.11 12.34
CA GLN A 50 6.00 16.15 13.44
C GLN A 50 4.68 15.60 14.00
N ASP A 51 3.55 16.27 13.74
CA ASP A 51 2.23 15.82 14.15
C ASP A 51 1.67 14.71 13.24
N PHE A 52 2.23 14.55 12.06
CA PHE A 52 1.79 13.54 11.09
C PHE A 52 2.14 12.14 11.58
N PHE A 53 1.15 11.23 11.54
CA PHE A 53 1.41 9.81 11.75
C PHE A 53 0.34 8.95 11.06
N ILE A 54 0.66 7.68 10.89
CA ILE A 54 -0.25 6.68 10.34
C ILE A 54 -0.91 5.95 11.51
N ASN A 55 -2.24 5.97 11.57
CA ASN A 55 -3.02 5.42 12.68
C ASN A 55 -3.93 4.26 12.27
N GLY A 56 -3.82 3.77 11.06
CA GLY A 56 -4.66 2.66 10.62
C GLY A 56 -4.29 2.13 9.26
N PHE A 57 -4.72 0.91 9.00
CA PHE A 57 -4.57 0.20 7.74
C PHE A 57 -5.88 -0.51 7.45
N SER A 58 -6.31 -0.48 6.19
CA SER A 58 -7.49 -1.21 5.73
C SER A 58 -7.19 -1.89 4.41
N ASN A 59 -7.49 -3.18 4.35
CA ASN A 59 -7.41 -3.94 3.10
C ASN A 59 -8.67 -3.74 2.25
N THR A 60 -8.69 -4.39 1.09
CA THR A 60 -9.82 -4.36 0.14
C THR A 60 -10.21 -5.79 -0.24
N GLU A 61 -11.36 -5.95 -0.89
CA GLU A 61 -11.78 -7.26 -1.40
C GLU A 61 -10.81 -7.83 -2.44
N GLN A 62 -10.18 -6.98 -3.22
CA GLN A 62 -9.18 -7.40 -4.21
C GLN A 62 -7.86 -7.80 -3.55
N TYR A 63 -7.53 -7.19 -2.43
CA TYR A 63 -6.31 -7.44 -1.65
C TYR A 63 -6.65 -7.68 -0.19
N PRO A 64 -7.24 -8.84 0.14
CA PRO A 64 -7.62 -9.14 1.53
C PRO A 64 -6.43 -9.60 2.39
N PHE A 65 -5.23 -9.11 2.12
CA PHE A 65 -4.06 -9.38 2.96
C PHE A 65 -4.12 -8.56 4.24
N ASP A 66 -3.49 -9.07 5.28
CA ASP A 66 -3.42 -8.40 6.56
C ASP A 66 -2.01 -8.43 7.11
N VAL A 67 -1.62 -7.31 7.73
CA VAL A 67 -0.33 -7.15 8.41
C VAL A 67 -0.55 -6.36 9.69
N PRO A 68 0.32 -6.56 10.71
CA PRO A 68 0.26 -5.71 11.90
C PRO A 68 0.40 -4.23 11.55
N LEU A 69 -0.35 -3.37 12.23
CA LEU A 69 -0.29 -1.92 12.00
C LEU A 69 1.15 -1.38 12.15
N SER A 70 1.94 -1.95 13.04
CA SER A 70 3.35 -1.57 13.23
C SER A 70 4.19 -1.70 11.94
N VAL A 71 3.90 -2.70 11.11
CA VAL A 71 4.57 -2.87 9.81
C VAL A 71 4.33 -1.65 8.91
N ILE A 72 3.10 -1.16 8.88
CA ILE A 72 2.72 0.02 8.10
C ILE A 72 3.30 1.29 8.72
N GLN A 73 3.26 1.43 10.04
CA GLN A 73 3.76 2.61 10.76
C GLN A 73 5.27 2.80 10.65
N GLU A 74 6.04 1.71 10.53
CA GLU A 74 7.50 1.74 10.38
C GLU A 74 7.96 2.09 8.96
N SER A 75 7.02 2.18 8.01
CA SER A 75 7.31 2.51 6.62
C SER A 75 7.18 4.01 6.34
N THR A 76 7.62 4.43 5.16
CA THR A 76 7.40 5.78 4.64
C THR A 76 6.20 5.82 3.71
N ILE A 77 5.64 7.01 3.50
CA ILE A 77 4.54 7.19 2.54
C ILE A 77 4.98 6.78 1.12
N ASP A 78 6.20 7.10 0.74
CA ASP A 78 6.73 6.75 -0.58
C ASP A 78 6.87 5.24 -0.76
N GLU A 79 7.27 4.51 0.29
CA GLU A 79 7.27 3.04 0.28
C GLU A 79 5.86 2.48 0.12
N LEU A 80 4.89 3.02 0.86
CA LEU A 80 3.49 2.58 0.77
C LEU A 80 2.91 2.87 -0.62
N ASN A 81 3.27 4.01 -1.21
CA ASN A 81 2.84 4.32 -2.57
C ASN A 81 3.50 3.40 -3.60
N TYR A 82 4.78 3.07 -3.41
CA TYR A 82 5.49 2.11 -4.25
C TYR A 82 4.80 0.73 -4.20
N LEU A 83 4.50 0.24 -3.01
CA LEU A 83 3.74 -1.00 -2.85
C LEU A 83 2.39 -0.92 -3.55
N GLY A 84 1.64 0.16 -3.33
CA GLY A 84 0.34 0.38 -3.97
C GLY A 84 0.41 0.33 -5.50
N LYS A 85 1.45 0.94 -6.08
CA LYS A 85 1.67 0.90 -7.53
C LYS A 85 1.98 -0.49 -8.06
N LEU A 86 2.82 -1.24 -7.36
CA LEU A 86 3.13 -2.63 -7.73
C LEU A 86 1.88 -3.50 -7.70
N LEU A 87 1.07 -3.37 -6.66
CA LEU A 87 -0.16 -4.13 -6.51
C LEU A 87 -1.21 -3.76 -7.55
N GLU A 88 -1.34 -2.47 -7.88
CA GLU A 88 -2.27 -1.99 -8.90
C GLU A 88 -2.02 -2.61 -10.28
N MET A 89 -0.76 -2.89 -10.58
CA MET A 89 -0.35 -3.46 -11.88
C MET A 89 -0.59 -4.97 -11.97
N GLN A 90 -0.93 -5.65 -10.87
CA GLN A 90 -1.11 -7.10 -10.85
C GLN A 90 -2.47 -7.51 -11.43
N GLY A 91 -2.49 -8.64 -12.14
CA GLY A 91 -3.73 -9.32 -12.53
C GLY A 91 -4.29 -10.18 -11.39
N ASP A 92 -5.46 -10.79 -11.62
CA ASP A 92 -6.20 -11.56 -10.60
C ASP A 92 -5.37 -12.70 -10.00
N GLU A 93 -4.63 -13.42 -10.83
CA GLU A 93 -3.79 -14.55 -10.39
C GLU A 93 -2.69 -14.08 -9.44
N ASP A 94 -1.98 -13.00 -9.81
CA ASP A 94 -0.91 -12.44 -9.00
C ASP A 94 -1.44 -11.82 -7.70
N ARG A 95 -2.62 -11.20 -7.72
CA ARG A 95 -3.27 -10.68 -6.52
C ARG A 95 -3.54 -11.77 -5.50
N ASN A 96 -4.09 -12.88 -5.95
CA ASN A 96 -4.36 -14.03 -5.08
C ASN A 96 -3.07 -14.63 -4.52
N LYS A 97 -2.06 -14.76 -5.36
CA LYS A 97 -0.77 -15.30 -4.97
C LYS A 97 -0.05 -14.40 -3.95
N PHE A 98 -0.08 -13.09 -4.18
CA PHE A 98 0.48 -12.11 -3.23
C PHE A 98 -0.19 -12.23 -1.86
N THR A 99 -1.53 -12.25 -1.82
CA THR A 99 -2.28 -12.35 -0.57
C THR A 99 -1.97 -13.65 0.17
N ALA A 100 -1.92 -14.77 -0.55
CA ALA A 100 -1.55 -16.06 0.03
C ALA A 100 -0.10 -16.07 0.56
N ALA A 101 0.83 -15.44 -0.17
CA ALA A 101 2.23 -15.36 0.23
C ALA A 101 2.43 -14.49 1.48
N VAL A 102 1.64 -13.42 1.65
CA VAL A 102 1.62 -12.62 2.89
C VAL A 102 1.18 -13.49 4.07
N THR A 103 0.14 -14.32 3.88
CA THR A 103 -0.34 -15.25 4.91
C THR A 103 0.73 -16.27 5.27
N LEU A 104 1.47 -16.79 4.28
CA LEU A 104 2.60 -17.72 4.51
C LEU A 104 3.69 -17.08 5.38
N GLY A 105 3.91 -15.76 5.24
CA GLY A 105 4.64 -14.95 6.21
C GLY A 105 6.15 -14.91 6.07
N GLU A 106 6.74 -15.52 5.05
CA GLU A 106 8.20 -15.54 4.87
C GLU A 106 8.80 -14.16 4.58
N HIS A 107 8.02 -13.27 3.93
CA HIS A 107 8.46 -11.93 3.50
C HIS A 107 7.35 -10.90 3.75
N ALA A 108 6.93 -10.77 5.00
CA ALA A 108 5.84 -9.87 5.40
C ALA A 108 6.15 -9.06 6.67
N GLY A 109 7.43 -9.00 7.07
CA GLY A 109 7.83 -8.33 8.29
C GLY A 109 8.02 -6.81 8.17
N SER A 110 7.99 -6.27 6.96
CA SER A 110 8.11 -4.84 6.70
C SER A 110 7.49 -4.50 5.35
N VAL A 111 7.23 -3.22 5.08
CA VAL A 111 6.75 -2.79 3.76
C VAL A 111 7.82 -3.03 2.69
N LYS A 112 9.10 -2.90 3.04
CA LYS A 112 10.21 -3.31 2.17
C LYS A 112 10.06 -4.77 1.76
N ASP A 113 9.77 -5.66 2.69
CA ASP A 113 9.54 -7.08 2.41
C ASP A 113 8.36 -7.28 1.46
N LEU A 114 7.26 -6.57 1.69
CA LEU A 114 6.06 -6.66 0.84
C LEU A 114 6.33 -6.15 -0.59
N ILE A 115 7.12 -5.10 -0.74
CA ILE A 115 7.55 -4.57 -2.04
C ILE A 115 8.36 -5.64 -2.80
N ASN A 116 9.30 -6.27 -2.12
CA ASN A 116 10.10 -7.34 -2.71
C ASN A 116 9.24 -8.59 -3.00
N LEU A 117 8.33 -8.95 -2.10
CA LEU A 117 7.42 -10.06 -2.29
C LEU A 117 6.57 -9.88 -3.56
N ALA A 118 6.02 -8.68 -3.76
CA ALA A 118 5.23 -8.36 -4.94
C ALA A 118 6.01 -8.55 -6.26
N GLN A 119 7.33 -8.49 -6.21
CA GLN A 119 8.23 -8.64 -7.36
C GLN A 119 8.88 -10.02 -7.46
N ASN A 120 8.52 -10.96 -6.57
CA ASN A 120 9.10 -12.29 -6.51
C ASN A 120 8.02 -13.38 -6.40
N LEU A 121 6.86 -13.18 -7.00
CA LEU A 121 5.77 -14.15 -6.94
C LEU A 121 6.08 -15.45 -7.68
N ASP A 122 7.06 -15.46 -8.56
CA ASP A 122 7.60 -16.65 -9.20
C ASP A 122 8.29 -17.61 -8.23
N CYS A 123 8.59 -17.17 -7.00
CA CYS A 123 9.15 -18.01 -5.93
C CYS A 123 8.09 -18.90 -5.27
N TYR A 124 6.83 -18.80 -5.66
CA TYR A 124 5.72 -19.51 -5.03
C TYR A 124 4.86 -20.23 -6.05
N TRP A 125 4.40 -21.42 -5.67
CA TRP A 125 3.32 -22.14 -6.35
C TRP A 125 2.04 -22.00 -5.54
N ILE A 126 0.93 -21.71 -6.20
CA ILE A 126 -0.39 -21.65 -5.58
C ILE A 126 -1.35 -22.55 -6.35
N TYR A 127 -2.14 -23.33 -5.60
CA TYR A 127 -3.20 -24.17 -6.12
C TYR A 127 -4.54 -23.68 -5.56
N PRO A 128 -5.28 -22.84 -6.31
CA PRO A 128 -6.47 -22.15 -5.79
C PRO A 128 -7.60 -23.10 -5.36
N THR A 129 -7.69 -24.29 -5.97
CA THR A 129 -8.76 -25.26 -5.68
C THR A 129 -8.40 -26.21 -4.55
N VAL A 130 -7.15 -26.19 -4.08
CA VAL A 130 -6.66 -27.07 -3.01
C VAL A 130 -6.84 -26.36 -1.67
N ARG A 131 -7.77 -26.87 -0.86
CA ARG A 131 -8.18 -26.27 0.41
C ARG A 131 -7.90 -27.11 1.63
N THR A 132 -7.70 -28.41 1.43
CA THR A 132 -7.49 -29.39 2.50
C THR A 132 -6.34 -30.33 2.14
N GLU A 133 -5.86 -31.08 3.13
CA GLU A 133 -4.86 -32.15 2.91
C GLU A 133 -5.38 -33.19 1.91
N ALA A 134 -6.66 -33.56 2.01
CA ALA A 134 -7.27 -34.50 1.08
C ALA A 134 -7.31 -33.93 -0.35
N ASP A 135 -7.73 -32.66 -0.52
CA ASP A 135 -7.69 -31.98 -1.82
C ASP A 135 -6.30 -32.03 -2.43
N TYR A 136 -5.28 -31.80 -1.61
CA TYR A 136 -3.90 -31.78 -2.07
C TYR A 136 -3.45 -33.20 -2.51
N GLY A 137 -3.80 -34.22 -1.74
CA GLY A 137 -3.55 -35.60 -2.13
C GLY A 137 -4.18 -35.97 -3.48
N TYR A 138 -5.45 -35.61 -3.69
CA TYR A 138 -6.14 -35.82 -4.97
C TYR A 138 -5.47 -35.05 -6.10
N TYR A 139 -5.11 -33.80 -5.86
CA TYR A 139 -4.46 -32.96 -6.86
C TYR A 139 -3.12 -33.56 -7.31
N LEU A 140 -2.30 -33.98 -6.36
CA LEU A 140 -0.98 -34.58 -6.65
C LEU A 140 -1.07 -35.89 -7.45
N ILE A 141 -2.05 -36.70 -7.16
CA ILE A 141 -2.22 -38.02 -7.81
C ILE A 141 -2.99 -37.89 -9.12
N ASP A 142 -4.14 -37.21 -9.09
CA ASP A 142 -5.08 -37.21 -10.23
C ASP A 142 -4.74 -36.12 -11.28
N GLU A 143 -4.20 -34.98 -10.86
CA GLU A 143 -3.86 -33.89 -11.79
C GLU A 143 -2.38 -33.85 -12.16
N LEU A 144 -1.49 -34.08 -11.20
CA LEU A 144 -0.04 -34.00 -11.44
C LEU A 144 0.61 -35.38 -11.70
N ASP A 145 -0.15 -36.46 -11.62
CA ASP A 145 0.35 -37.85 -11.83
C ASP A 145 1.64 -38.16 -11.06
N GLU A 146 1.73 -37.68 -9.83
CA GLU A 146 2.95 -37.81 -9.02
C GLU A 146 3.28 -39.30 -8.71
N LEU A 147 2.25 -40.11 -8.58
CA LEU A 147 2.35 -41.55 -8.52
C LEU A 147 1.41 -42.17 -9.55
N GLU A 148 1.91 -43.11 -10.33
CA GLU A 148 1.07 -43.92 -11.24
C GLU A 148 0.32 -44.98 -10.43
N LEU A 149 -0.97 -44.72 -10.20
CA LEU A 149 -1.86 -45.67 -9.52
C LEU A 149 -2.84 -46.26 -10.52
N PRO A 150 -2.98 -47.62 -10.55
CA PRO A 150 -4.07 -48.23 -11.29
C PRO A 150 -5.43 -47.74 -10.78
N GLU A 151 -6.40 -47.55 -11.67
CA GLU A 151 -7.74 -47.05 -11.30
C GLU A 151 -8.37 -47.85 -10.16
N GLU A 152 -8.17 -49.19 -10.15
CA GLU A 152 -8.68 -50.08 -9.10
C GLU A 152 -8.05 -49.80 -7.73
N ALA A 153 -6.80 -49.31 -7.70
CA ALA A 153 -6.08 -49.02 -6.48
C ALA A 153 -6.45 -47.66 -5.88
N LYS A 154 -6.92 -46.71 -6.71
CA LYS A 154 -7.23 -45.37 -6.26
C LYS A 154 -8.29 -45.33 -5.16
N LYS A 155 -9.29 -46.21 -5.19
CA LYS A 155 -10.34 -46.25 -4.16
C LYS A 155 -9.83 -46.68 -2.78
N TYR A 156 -8.65 -47.27 -2.71
CA TYR A 156 -8.01 -47.72 -1.46
C TYR A 156 -6.85 -46.81 -1.05
N PHE A 157 -6.51 -45.82 -1.87
CA PHE A 157 -5.37 -44.97 -1.61
C PHE A 157 -5.72 -43.89 -0.56
N LYS A 158 -4.79 -43.65 0.34
CA LYS A 158 -4.96 -42.69 1.44
C LYS A 158 -4.56 -41.28 1.00
N TYR A 159 -5.41 -40.62 0.24
CA TYR A 159 -5.15 -39.30 -0.33
C TYR A 159 -4.85 -38.26 0.71
N GLU A 160 -5.62 -38.23 1.80
CA GLU A 160 -5.42 -37.24 2.88
C GLU A 160 -4.05 -37.34 3.53
N GLU A 161 -3.63 -38.61 3.84
CA GLU A 161 -2.32 -38.85 4.45
C GLU A 161 -1.19 -38.47 3.49
N TYR A 162 -1.34 -38.84 2.21
CA TYR A 162 -0.39 -38.44 1.18
C TYR A 162 -0.26 -36.95 1.05
N GLY A 163 -1.39 -36.20 1.04
CA GLY A 163 -1.42 -34.76 1.01
C GLY A 163 -0.78 -34.14 2.25
N ARG A 164 -1.05 -34.70 3.44
CA ARG A 164 -0.45 -34.23 4.69
C ARG A 164 1.08 -34.34 4.66
N ASP A 165 1.60 -35.45 4.20
CA ASP A 165 3.05 -35.66 4.08
C ASP A 165 3.67 -34.68 3.09
N ALA A 166 2.97 -34.40 1.98
CA ALA A 166 3.41 -33.43 0.99
C ALA A 166 3.44 -32.01 1.55
N VAL A 167 2.43 -31.62 2.33
CA VAL A 167 2.40 -30.30 3.00
C VAL A 167 3.60 -30.12 3.93
N LEU A 168 3.92 -31.16 4.71
CA LEU A 168 5.08 -31.13 5.62
C LEU A 168 6.40 -31.00 4.84
N LYS A 169 6.53 -31.68 3.72
CA LYS A 169 7.70 -31.63 2.85
C LYS A 169 7.85 -30.25 2.19
N ASP A 170 6.76 -29.69 1.68
CA ASP A 170 6.73 -28.40 1.01
C ASP A 170 6.87 -27.23 1.99
N ARG A 171 6.55 -27.43 3.26
CA ARG A 171 6.36 -26.36 4.24
C ARG A 171 5.33 -25.33 3.79
N GLY A 172 4.30 -25.82 3.11
CA GLY A 172 3.22 -25.01 2.57
C GLY A 172 2.14 -24.69 3.59
N GLN A 173 1.18 -23.90 3.16
CA GLN A 173 0.07 -23.47 3.99
C GLN A 173 -1.22 -23.39 3.18
N PHE A 174 -2.33 -23.83 3.78
CA PHE A 174 -3.67 -23.59 3.25
C PHE A 174 -4.10 -22.19 3.62
N THR A 175 -4.50 -21.40 2.61
CA THR A 175 -4.97 -20.02 2.77
C THR A 175 -6.36 -19.88 2.15
N ASP A 176 -6.99 -18.76 2.38
CA ASP A 176 -8.27 -18.44 1.76
C ASP A 176 -8.19 -18.38 0.22
N GLN A 177 -6.98 -18.20 -0.33
CA GLN A 177 -6.73 -18.16 -1.77
C GLN A 177 -6.32 -19.52 -2.33
N GLY A 178 -6.15 -20.53 -1.49
CA GLY A 178 -5.71 -21.87 -1.85
C GLY A 178 -4.43 -22.28 -1.12
N TYR A 179 -3.87 -23.41 -1.54
CA TYR A 179 -2.62 -23.91 -0.99
C TYR A 179 -1.42 -23.23 -1.64
N ILE A 180 -0.49 -22.74 -0.83
CA ILE A 180 0.72 -22.04 -1.30
C ILE A 180 1.98 -22.62 -0.64
N TYR A 181 3.06 -22.70 -1.40
CA TYR A 181 4.37 -23.04 -0.87
C TYR A 181 5.48 -22.37 -1.69
N ASN A 182 6.65 -22.19 -1.04
CA ASN A 182 7.85 -21.68 -1.68
C ASN A 182 8.46 -22.78 -2.57
N ASN A 183 8.68 -22.49 -3.84
CA ASN A 183 9.17 -23.46 -4.82
C ASN A 183 10.71 -23.52 -4.91
N GLY A 184 11.43 -22.74 -4.09
CA GLY A 184 12.90 -22.74 -4.05
C GLY A 184 13.57 -21.84 -5.09
N ASN A 185 12.82 -21.12 -5.92
CA ASN A 185 13.41 -20.12 -6.81
C ASN A 185 14.10 -19.01 -5.99
N THR A 186 15.12 -18.41 -6.56
CA THR A 186 15.88 -17.35 -5.89
C THR A 186 15.04 -16.09 -5.69
N PHE A 187 14.88 -15.69 -4.43
CA PHE A 187 14.22 -14.45 -4.06
C PHE A 187 15.21 -13.29 -4.21
N SER A 188 14.90 -12.34 -5.08
CA SER A 188 15.78 -11.21 -5.38
C SER A 188 15.34 -9.95 -4.64
N GLN A 189 16.31 -9.28 -4.00
CA GLN A 189 16.04 -8.01 -3.31
C GLN A 189 16.11 -6.84 -4.31
N TRP A 190 15.01 -6.59 -5.01
CA TRP A 190 14.90 -5.50 -5.97
C TRP A 190 14.92 -4.11 -5.30
N TYR A 191 14.39 -4.06 -4.08
CA TYR A 191 14.33 -2.85 -3.28
C TYR A 191 15.08 -3.06 -1.96
N ASN A 192 16.08 -2.21 -1.68
CA ASN A 192 16.97 -2.36 -0.53
C ASN A 192 16.59 -1.46 0.66
N GLY A 193 15.45 -0.78 0.60
CA GLY A 193 15.00 0.11 1.66
C GLY A 193 15.58 1.52 1.60
N ARG A 194 16.26 1.86 0.51
CA ARG A 194 16.81 3.20 0.31
C ARG A 194 15.79 4.06 -0.43
N GLU A 195 15.52 5.24 0.08
CA GLU A 195 14.59 6.18 -0.53
C GLU A 195 14.92 6.47 -2.00
N ASN A 196 16.22 6.58 -2.32
CA ASN A 196 16.67 6.83 -3.70
C ASN A 196 16.37 5.68 -4.66
N ASP A 197 16.12 4.47 -4.15
CA ASP A 197 15.79 3.31 -4.98
C ASP A 197 14.30 3.24 -5.34
N ILE A 198 13.47 4.08 -4.73
CA ILE A 198 12.06 4.20 -5.11
C ILE A 198 11.98 4.99 -6.41
N PRO A 199 11.28 4.47 -7.44
CA PRO A 199 11.07 5.22 -8.69
C PRO A 199 10.49 6.61 -8.44
N LYS A 200 11.02 7.61 -9.12
CA LYS A 200 10.64 9.03 -8.91
C LYS A 200 9.14 9.27 -9.09
N GLU A 201 8.52 8.58 -10.04
CA GLU A 201 7.08 8.67 -10.32
C GLU A 201 6.20 8.18 -9.17
N TYR A 202 6.75 7.41 -8.23
CA TYR A 202 6.04 6.90 -7.06
C TYR A 202 6.29 7.72 -5.80
N LYS A 203 7.18 8.69 -5.86
CA LYS A 203 7.46 9.58 -4.73
C LYS A 203 6.43 10.71 -4.68
N VAL A 204 5.70 10.77 -3.61
CA VAL A 204 4.58 11.71 -3.41
C VAL A 204 4.71 12.51 -2.14
N MET A 205 5.66 12.15 -1.26
CA MET A 205 5.74 12.73 0.08
C MET A 205 6.24 14.16 0.04
N SER A 206 5.38 15.06 0.47
CA SER A 206 5.70 16.42 0.85
C SER A 206 4.57 16.93 1.74
N PHE A 207 4.79 18.03 2.44
CA PHE A 207 3.78 18.65 3.28
C PHE A 207 3.15 19.84 2.56
N PRO A 208 1.82 20.02 2.68
CA PRO A 208 1.18 21.16 2.05
C PRO A 208 1.57 22.48 2.74
N GLU A 209 1.60 23.54 1.96
CA GLU A 209 1.79 24.88 2.49
C GLU A 209 0.64 25.25 3.43
N PRO A 210 0.92 25.99 4.51
CA PRO A 210 -0.15 26.46 5.39
C PRO A 210 -1.08 27.44 4.67
N GLU A 211 -2.37 27.41 5.03
CA GLU A 211 -3.37 28.31 4.43
C GLU A 211 -3.22 29.77 4.84
N HIS A 212 -2.53 30.03 5.96
CA HIS A 212 -2.26 31.37 6.41
C HIS A 212 -0.96 31.88 5.80
N PRO A 213 -0.97 33.05 5.14
CA PRO A 213 0.24 33.59 4.56
C PRO A 213 1.29 33.80 5.65
N THR A 214 2.54 33.42 5.35
CA THR A 214 3.69 33.69 6.20
C THR A 214 3.88 35.21 6.31
N PRO A 215 4.54 35.75 7.36
CA PRO A 215 4.81 37.19 7.47
C PRO A 215 5.45 37.80 6.22
N ASP A 216 6.33 37.08 5.55
CA ASP A 216 6.97 37.51 4.31
C ASP A 216 5.99 37.67 3.12
N LYS A 217 4.91 36.89 3.08
CA LYS A 217 3.87 37.04 2.07
C LYS A 217 2.94 38.21 2.39
N LEU A 218 2.66 38.43 3.67
CA LEU A 218 1.86 39.58 4.12
C LEU A 218 2.55 40.90 3.79
N GLU A 219 3.86 40.98 3.99
CA GLU A 219 4.64 42.18 3.65
C GLU A 219 4.63 42.50 2.14
N LYS A 220 4.60 41.48 1.30
CA LYS A 220 4.53 41.67 -0.16
C LYS A 220 3.16 42.12 -0.64
N ASP A 221 2.09 41.67 0.01
CA ASP A 221 0.72 42.09 -0.34
C ASP A 221 0.42 43.50 0.17
N GLU A 222 1.01 43.92 1.31
CA GLU A 222 0.88 45.29 1.83
C GLU A 222 1.73 46.31 1.05
N ALA A 223 2.75 45.86 0.32
CA ALA A 223 3.61 46.71 -0.49
C ALA A 223 3.07 46.97 -1.91
N ALA A 224 1.83 46.59 -2.22
CA ALA A 224 1.19 46.98 -3.47
C ALA A 224 0.94 48.49 -3.50
N PRO A 225 1.35 49.21 -4.55
CA PRO A 225 1.21 50.64 -4.57
C PRO A 225 -0.26 51.08 -4.55
N GLU A 226 -0.60 51.93 -3.61
CA GLU A 226 -1.87 52.67 -3.64
C GLU A 226 -1.95 53.38 -4.98
N GLN A 227 -3.03 53.12 -5.72
CA GLN A 227 -3.32 53.94 -6.90
C GLN A 227 -3.67 55.34 -6.41
N GLU A 228 -2.81 56.30 -6.71
CA GLU A 228 -3.15 57.71 -6.50
C GLU A 228 -4.41 58.02 -7.31
N GLU A 229 -5.48 58.41 -6.62
CA GLU A 229 -6.64 58.99 -7.26
C GLU A 229 -6.19 60.30 -7.97
N PRO A 230 -6.58 60.51 -9.22
CA PRO A 230 -6.26 61.78 -9.90
C PRO A 230 -6.94 62.93 -9.15
N GLN A 231 -6.12 63.86 -8.67
CA GLN A 231 -6.64 65.13 -8.09
C GLN A 231 -7.43 65.90 -9.14
N PRO A 232 -8.63 66.41 -8.79
CA PRO A 232 -9.39 67.25 -9.72
C PRO A 232 -8.60 68.52 -10.07
N GLY A 233 -8.37 68.69 -11.36
CA GLY A 233 -7.63 69.83 -11.87
C GLY A 233 -8.29 71.15 -11.48
N THR A 234 -7.50 72.08 -10.97
CA THR A 234 -7.89 73.49 -10.69
C THR A 234 -8.31 74.11 -12.01
N GLN A 235 -9.58 74.51 -12.08
CA GLN A 235 -10.05 75.36 -13.19
C GLN A 235 -9.41 76.79 -13.02
N GLN A 236 -8.58 77.15 -13.97
CA GLN A 236 -8.14 78.57 -14.10
C GLN A 236 -9.25 79.30 -14.78
N GLU A 237 -9.76 80.37 -14.08
CA GLU A 237 -10.62 81.43 -14.69
C GLU A 237 -9.81 82.22 -15.68
N PRO A 238 -10.41 82.64 -16.82
CA PRO A 238 -9.72 83.53 -17.75
C PRO A 238 -9.74 84.97 -17.21
N PRO A 239 -8.65 85.76 -17.47
CA PRO A 239 -8.58 87.13 -17.03
C PRO A 239 -9.52 88.07 -17.83
N PRO A 240 -9.91 89.28 -17.28
CA PRO A 240 -10.91 90.15 -17.84
C PRO A 240 -10.48 90.84 -19.13
#